data_d7738d2c0932f41dce94cc9ca638c9be
#
_entry.id   d7738d2c0932f41dce94cc9ca638c9be
#
_cell.length_a   1.000
_cell.length_b   1.000
_cell.length_c   1.000
_cell.angle_alpha   90.00
_cell.angle_beta   90.00
_cell.angle_gamma   90.00
#
_symmetry.space_group_name_H-M   'P 1'
#
loop_
_entity.id
_entity.type
_entity.pdbx_description
1 polymer ?
#
loop_
_entity_poly.entity_id
_entity_poly.type
_entity_poly.pdbx_seq_one_letter_code
_entity_poly.pdbx_strand_id
1 'polypeptide(L)' 'MKYIELVESGAKQTEIQAYLAGGETVPVTIRIPKNLRDSAKEVAALRGISYSAFVRMCMIQELSRKA' A
#
# COMPACT_ATOMS: atom_id res chain seq x y z
N MET A 1 -14.97 6.34 -9.52
CA MET A 1 -13.74 6.39 -8.70
C MET A 1 -12.57 5.98 -9.56
N LYS A 2 -11.51 6.75 -9.47
CA LYS A 2 -10.39 6.61 -10.40
C LYS A 2 -9.71 5.24 -10.38
N TYR A 3 -9.50 4.68 -9.19
CA TYR A 3 -8.87 3.37 -9.08
C TYR A 3 -9.70 2.29 -9.77
N ILE A 4 -11.00 2.28 -9.51
CA ILE A 4 -11.90 1.28 -10.09
C ILE A 4 -11.91 1.41 -11.61
N GLU A 5 -11.90 2.64 -12.12
CA GLU A 5 -11.86 2.89 -13.56
C GLU A 5 -10.59 2.32 -14.19
N LEU A 6 -9.45 2.48 -13.51
CA LEU A 6 -8.19 1.93 -13.99
C LEU A 6 -8.26 0.40 -14.08
N VAL A 7 -8.79 -0.23 -13.04
CA VAL A 7 -8.91 -1.69 -13.02
C VAL A 7 -9.83 -2.16 -14.13
N GLU A 8 -10.97 -1.50 -14.30
CA GLU A 8 -11.95 -1.89 -15.31
C GLU A 8 -11.46 -1.64 -16.73
N SER A 9 -10.60 -0.67 -16.93
CA SER A 9 -10.02 -0.38 -18.24
C SER A 9 -8.93 -1.35 -18.64
N GLY A 10 -8.55 -2.27 -17.76
CA GLY A 10 -7.51 -3.25 -18.05
C GLY A 10 -6.11 -2.70 -17.91
N ALA A 11 -5.91 -1.68 -17.08
CA ALA A 11 -4.59 -1.11 -16.85
C ALA A 11 -3.63 -2.17 -16.32
N LYS A 12 -2.36 -2.06 -16.72
CA LYS A 12 -1.34 -3.00 -16.28
C LYS A 12 -1.03 -2.77 -14.81
N GLN A 13 -0.51 -3.82 -14.15
CA GLN A 13 -0.13 -3.73 -12.75
C GLN A 13 0.81 -2.56 -12.49
N THR A 14 1.78 -2.34 -13.38
CA THR A 14 2.73 -1.24 -13.23
C THR A 14 2.05 0.13 -13.31
N GLU A 15 1.04 0.26 -14.15
CA GLU A 15 0.28 1.50 -14.24
C GLU A 15 -0.52 1.76 -12.99
N ILE A 16 -1.13 0.72 -12.43
CA ILE A 16 -1.87 0.83 -11.18
C ILE A 16 -0.93 1.20 -10.04
N GLN A 17 0.24 0.56 -9.97
CA GLN A 17 1.21 0.86 -8.93
C GLN A 17 1.70 2.30 -9.02
N ALA A 18 1.95 2.80 -10.23
CA ALA A 18 2.37 4.18 -10.42
C ALA A 18 1.32 5.17 -9.96
N TYR A 19 0.06 4.89 -10.26
CA TYR A 19 -1.04 5.73 -9.80
C TYR A 19 -1.13 5.74 -8.27
N LEU A 20 -1.02 4.56 -7.64
CA LEU A 20 -1.17 4.44 -6.19
C LEU A 20 0.00 5.07 -5.43
N ALA A 21 1.20 5.03 -6.00
CA ALA A 21 2.39 5.57 -5.35
C ALA A 21 2.58 7.06 -5.55
N GLY A 22 1.89 7.64 -6.56
CA GLY A 22 2.04 9.04 -6.88
C GLY A 22 1.10 9.93 -6.11
N GLY A 23 1.31 11.22 -6.27
CA GLY A 23 0.41 12.21 -5.70
C GLY A 23 0.77 12.64 -4.30
N GLU A 24 -0.12 13.43 -3.73
CA GLU A 24 0.07 14.02 -2.40
C GLU A 24 -0.17 12.99 -1.30
N THR A 25 0.66 13.03 -0.27
CA THR A 25 0.45 12.14 0.88
C THR A 25 -0.49 12.79 1.87
N VAL A 26 -1.35 11.97 2.49
CA VAL A 26 -2.28 12.43 3.51
C VAL A 26 -2.18 11.54 4.73
N PRO A 27 -2.40 12.07 5.94
CA PRO A 27 -2.37 11.24 7.15
C PRO A 27 -3.64 10.42 7.25
N VAL A 28 -3.48 9.19 7.74
CA VAL A 28 -4.62 8.28 7.96
C VAL A 28 -4.45 7.64 9.34
N THR A 29 -5.50 7.69 10.13
CA THR A 29 -5.51 7.10 11.47
C THR A 29 -6.41 5.86 11.46
N ILE A 30 -5.85 4.72 11.83
CA ILE A 30 -6.62 3.48 11.95
C ILE A 30 -6.24 2.78 13.24
N ARG A 31 -7.12 1.90 13.71
CA ARG A 31 -6.85 1.06 14.86
C ARG A 31 -6.65 -0.37 14.38
N ILE A 32 -5.54 -0.97 14.78
CA ILE A 32 -5.22 -2.35 14.41
C ILE A 32 -4.81 -3.12 15.65
N PRO A 33 -4.88 -4.45 15.61
CA PRO A 33 -4.41 -5.26 16.74
C PRO A 33 -2.93 -4.99 17.03
N LYS A 34 -2.57 -5.02 18.30
CA LYS A 34 -1.20 -4.75 18.71
C LYS A 34 -0.21 -5.71 18.08
N ASN A 35 -0.55 -6.99 18.02
CA ASN A 35 0.36 -7.99 17.43
C ASN A 35 0.61 -7.72 15.96
N LEU A 36 -0.41 -7.25 15.25
CA LEU A 36 -0.25 -6.91 13.83
C LEU A 36 0.71 -5.73 13.68
N ARG A 37 0.55 -4.70 14.50
CA ARG A 37 1.44 -3.54 14.47
C ARG A 37 2.88 -3.94 14.76
N ASP A 38 3.08 -4.70 15.82
CA ASP A 38 4.42 -5.08 16.26
C ASP A 38 5.11 -5.96 15.22
N SER A 39 4.37 -6.89 14.63
CA SER A 39 4.90 -7.77 13.59
C SER A 39 5.30 -6.97 12.35
N ALA A 40 4.49 -6.00 11.95
CA ALA A 40 4.81 -5.15 10.82
C ALA A 40 6.06 -4.32 11.07
N LYS A 41 6.21 -3.81 12.29
CA LYS A 41 7.41 -3.04 12.66
C LYS A 41 8.67 -3.91 12.60
N GLU A 42 8.59 -5.15 13.05
CA GLU A 42 9.71 -6.07 13.00
C GLU A 42 10.13 -6.35 11.56
N VAL A 43 9.18 -6.63 10.70
CA VAL A 43 9.49 -6.92 9.30
C VAL A 43 10.04 -5.70 8.59
N ALA A 44 9.49 -4.52 8.86
CA ALA A 44 10.00 -3.28 8.30
C ALA A 44 11.46 -3.06 8.69
N ALA A 45 11.78 -3.29 9.97
CA ALA A 45 13.14 -3.14 10.46
C ALA A 45 14.10 -4.12 9.76
N LEU A 46 13.67 -5.36 9.56
CA LEU A 46 14.49 -6.34 8.86
C LEU A 46 14.76 -5.93 7.41
N ARG A 47 13.83 -5.25 6.79
CA ARG A 47 13.99 -4.76 5.41
C ARG A 47 14.70 -3.42 5.33
N GLY A 48 14.97 -2.79 6.46
CA GLY A 48 15.64 -1.49 6.51
C GLY A 48 14.76 -0.35 6.02
N ILE A 49 13.45 -0.46 6.18
CA ILE A 49 12.52 0.59 5.78
C ILE A 49 11.69 1.04 6.98
N SER A 50 11.08 2.21 6.87
CA SER A 50 10.24 2.73 7.94
C SER A 50 8.92 1.94 8.01
N TYR A 51 8.29 1.98 9.17
CA TYR A 51 6.98 1.37 9.36
C TYR A 51 5.97 1.95 8.37
N SER A 52 5.96 3.27 8.19
CA SER A 52 5.04 3.92 7.25
C SER A 52 5.26 3.45 5.82
N ALA A 53 6.52 3.32 5.41
CA ALA A 53 6.83 2.81 4.08
C ALA A 53 6.35 1.37 3.91
N PHE A 54 6.54 0.55 4.93
CA PHE A 54 6.07 -0.82 4.90
C PHE A 54 4.55 -0.90 4.74
N VAL A 55 3.82 -0.10 5.51
CA VAL A 55 2.36 -0.08 5.43
C VAL A 55 1.90 0.34 4.04
N ARG A 56 2.52 1.39 3.48
CA ARG A 56 2.18 1.84 2.13
C ARG A 56 2.43 0.75 1.10
N MET A 57 3.56 0.05 1.22
CA MET A 57 3.88 -1.04 0.30
C MET A 57 2.84 -2.16 0.35
N CYS A 58 2.41 -2.53 1.56
CA CYS A 58 1.41 -3.56 1.72
C CYS A 58 0.08 -3.17 1.05
N MET A 59 -0.33 -1.92 1.23
CA MET A 59 -1.56 -1.43 0.63
C MET A 59 -1.45 -1.40 -0.89
N ILE A 60 -0.33 -0.92 -1.41
CA ILE A 60 -0.11 -0.84 -2.86
C ILE A 60 -0.10 -2.24 -3.47
N GLN A 61 0.57 -3.17 -2.83
CA GLN A 61 0.63 -4.54 -3.30
C GLN A 61 -0.76 -5.17 -3.37
N GLU A 62 -1.56 -4.98 -2.32
CA GLU A 62 -2.90 -5.54 -2.30
C GLU A 62 -3.77 -4.93 -3.39
N LEU A 63 -3.70 -3.60 -3.55
CA LEU A 63 -4.53 -2.90 -4.51
C LEU A 63 -4.08 -3.10 -5.97
N SER A 64 -2.81 -3.43 -6.18
CA SER A 64 -2.30 -3.68 -7.52
C SER A 64 -2.29 -5.16 -7.89
N ARG A 65 -2.67 -6.02 -6.95
CA ARG A 65 -2.78 -7.44 -7.22
C ARG A 65 -3.91 -7.63 -8.24
N LYS A 66 -3.64 -8.50 -9.20
CA LYS A 66 -4.61 -8.74 -10.24
C LYS A 66 -5.89 -9.32 -9.67
N ALA A 67 -6.97 -8.64 -9.93
CA ALA A 67 -8.28 -9.05 -9.47
C ALA A 67 -8.82 -10.18 -10.35
#